data_82a7cba84f33787006b5a6a4e4862300
#
_entry.id   82a7cba84f33787006b5a6a4e4862300
#
_cell.length_a   1.000
_cell.length_b   1.000
_cell.length_c   1.000
_cell.angle_alpha   90.00
_cell.angle_beta   90.00
_cell.angle_gamma   90.00
#
_symmetry.space_group_name_H-M   'P 1'
#
loop_
_entity.id
_entity.type
_entity.pdbx_description
1 polymer ?
#
loop_
_entity_poly.entity_id
_entity_poly.type
_entity_poly.pdbx_seq_one_letter_code
_entity_poly.pdbx_strand_id
1 'polypeptide(L)'
;MLCIKCGATLNDIEYCSACGTDIKIYKRLIRLSNTYYNTGLEKARVRNLTGAVQDLRSSLKLNKENIQARNLLGLVYFETGEVVAALTEWIISKNLEPNKNIADEYIRAIQNNPARLETINQTIKKYNQSLLYCQQGSEDLAVIQLKKVLSLNPRLVKAHQLLALLYIQSEEYERAARELRRALAIDCTDNMS
;
A
#
# COMPACT_ATOMS: atom_id res chain seq x y z
N MET A 1 -8.94 15.86 -19.44
CA MET A 1 -9.58 14.52 -19.48
C MET A 1 -9.79 14.14 -20.93
N LEU A 2 -9.55 12.90 -21.32
CA LEU A 2 -9.75 12.41 -22.67
C LEU A 2 -11.03 11.57 -22.78
N CYS A 3 -11.66 11.56 -23.93
CA CYS A 3 -12.83 10.74 -24.22
C CYS A 3 -12.43 9.25 -24.30
N ILE A 4 -13.14 8.39 -23.57
CA ILE A 4 -12.91 6.92 -23.53
C ILE A 4 -13.13 6.23 -24.90
N LYS A 5 -13.85 6.86 -25.83
CA LYS A 5 -14.17 6.29 -27.14
C LYS A 5 -13.28 6.80 -28.27
N CYS A 6 -12.97 8.10 -28.31
CA CYS A 6 -12.27 8.70 -29.44
C CYS A 6 -10.97 9.42 -29.06
N GLY A 7 -10.60 9.49 -27.77
CA GLY A 7 -9.39 10.17 -27.31
C GLY A 7 -9.42 11.70 -27.34
N ALA A 8 -10.50 12.31 -27.83
CA ALA A 8 -10.62 13.78 -27.89
C ALA A 8 -10.65 14.42 -26.50
N THR A 9 -10.09 15.61 -26.35
CA THR A 9 -10.14 16.37 -25.10
C THR A 9 -11.59 16.70 -24.73
N LEU A 10 -11.97 16.36 -23.51
CA LEU A 10 -13.33 16.59 -22.99
C LEU A 10 -13.43 17.95 -22.31
N ASN A 11 -14.43 18.73 -22.74
CA ASN A 11 -14.88 19.93 -22.08
C ASN A 11 -15.90 19.58 -20.98
N ASP A 12 -16.43 20.59 -20.25
CA ASP A 12 -17.41 20.36 -19.16
C ASP A 12 -18.85 19.99 -19.63
N ILE A 13 -18.99 19.44 -20.81
CA ILE A 13 -20.25 19.01 -21.42
C ILE A 13 -20.50 17.54 -21.07
N GLU A 14 -21.76 17.11 -20.99
CA GLU A 14 -22.17 15.72 -20.70
C GLU A 14 -21.88 14.74 -21.83
N TYR A 15 -21.65 15.26 -23.04
CA TYR A 15 -21.36 14.48 -24.25
C TYR A 15 -20.03 14.90 -24.86
N CYS A 16 -19.32 13.94 -25.46
CA CYS A 16 -18.09 14.25 -26.19
C CYS A 16 -18.44 15.06 -27.45
N SER A 17 -17.86 16.26 -27.60
CA SER A 17 -18.08 17.12 -28.76
C SER A 17 -17.61 16.52 -30.09
N ALA A 18 -16.66 15.59 -30.05
CA ALA A 18 -16.08 14.97 -31.26
C ALA A 18 -16.87 13.73 -31.71
N CYS A 19 -17.42 12.91 -30.81
CA CYS A 19 -18.05 11.63 -31.17
C CYS A 19 -19.45 11.43 -30.59
N GLY A 20 -20.02 12.41 -29.87
CA GLY A 20 -21.37 12.36 -29.29
C GLY A 20 -21.55 11.37 -28.12
N THR A 21 -20.50 10.68 -27.68
CA THR A 21 -20.61 9.70 -26.60
C THR A 21 -21.00 10.38 -25.29
N ASP A 22 -22.02 9.81 -24.58
CA ASP A 22 -22.36 10.23 -23.23
C ASP A 22 -21.23 9.89 -22.26
N ILE A 23 -20.71 10.90 -21.59
CA ILE A 23 -19.55 10.81 -20.68
C ILE A 23 -19.92 11.18 -19.24
N LYS A 24 -21.20 11.40 -18.95
CA LYS A 24 -21.69 11.81 -17.63
C LYS A 24 -21.28 10.83 -16.51
N ILE A 25 -21.54 9.55 -16.73
CA ILE A 25 -21.18 8.49 -15.76
C ILE A 25 -19.65 8.42 -15.61
N TYR A 26 -18.90 8.48 -16.71
CA TYR A 26 -17.44 8.46 -16.68
C TYR A 26 -16.86 9.62 -15.87
N LYS A 27 -17.35 10.87 -16.12
CA LYS A 27 -16.93 12.04 -15.32
C LYS A 27 -17.26 11.88 -13.83
N ARG A 28 -18.44 11.31 -13.52
CA ARG A 28 -18.82 11.04 -12.12
C ARG A 28 -17.88 10.03 -11.45
N LEU A 29 -17.49 8.96 -12.15
CA LEU A 29 -16.52 7.98 -11.64
C LEU A 29 -15.16 8.59 -11.37
N ILE A 30 -14.66 9.44 -12.28
CA ILE A 30 -13.38 10.14 -12.08
C ILE A 30 -13.44 11.10 -10.89
N ARG A 31 -14.51 11.86 -10.74
CA ARG A 31 -14.71 12.76 -9.58
C ARG A 31 -14.72 11.95 -8.27
N LEU A 32 -15.46 10.85 -8.24
CA LEU A 32 -15.52 9.99 -7.06
C LEU A 32 -14.17 9.32 -6.75
N SER A 33 -13.42 8.89 -7.77
CA SER A 33 -12.05 8.42 -7.61
C SER A 33 -11.16 9.46 -6.95
N ASN A 34 -11.23 10.71 -7.41
CA ASN A 34 -10.44 11.80 -6.84
C ASN A 34 -10.86 12.14 -5.39
N THR A 35 -12.16 12.00 -5.05
CA THR A 35 -12.62 12.14 -3.66
C THR A 35 -11.99 11.10 -2.77
N TYR A 36 -12.00 9.81 -3.18
CA TYR A 36 -11.32 8.75 -2.44
C TYR A 36 -9.80 8.95 -2.34
N TYR A 37 -9.17 9.47 -3.39
CA TYR A 37 -7.76 9.84 -3.32
C TYR A 37 -7.50 10.90 -2.25
N ASN A 38 -8.30 11.96 -2.21
CA ASN A 38 -8.16 13.05 -1.24
C ASN A 38 -8.38 12.56 0.20
N THR A 39 -9.41 11.74 0.45
CA THR A 39 -9.63 11.15 1.79
C THR A 39 -8.50 10.22 2.19
N GLY A 40 -7.98 9.43 1.26
CA GLY A 40 -6.80 8.60 1.48
C GLY A 40 -5.54 9.41 1.80
N LEU A 41 -5.34 10.55 1.13
CA LEU A 41 -4.24 11.47 1.41
C LEU A 41 -4.33 12.07 2.82
N GLU A 42 -5.51 12.52 3.24
CA GLU A 42 -5.71 13.06 4.59
C GLU A 42 -5.47 11.97 5.67
N LYS A 43 -5.95 10.76 5.46
CA LYS A 43 -5.68 9.63 6.36
C LYS A 43 -4.18 9.31 6.43
N ALA A 44 -3.47 9.33 5.31
CA ALA A 44 -2.02 9.11 5.28
C ALA A 44 -1.26 10.20 6.07
N ARG A 45 -1.69 11.45 6.01
CA ARG A 45 -1.10 12.58 6.77
C ARG A 45 -1.18 12.39 8.29
N VAL A 46 -2.28 11.84 8.79
CA VAL A 46 -2.47 11.56 10.21
C VAL A 46 -2.01 10.14 10.59
N ARG A 47 -1.25 9.48 9.70
CA ARG A 47 -0.72 8.12 9.86
C ARG A 47 -1.76 7.01 10.05
N ASN A 48 -3.01 7.24 9.70
CA ASN A 48 -4.00 6.18 9.53
C ASN A 48 -3.73 5.49 8.17
N LEU A 49 -2.67 4.67 8.13
CA LEU A 49 -2.15 4.10 6.90
C LEU A 49 -3.07 3.00 6.35
N THR A 50 -3.65 2.17 7.22
CA THR A 50 -4.64 1.16 6.84
C THR A 50 -5.89 1.80 6.21
N GLY A 51 -6.43 2.86 6.81
CA GLY A 51 -7.55 3.60 6.24
C GLY A 51 -7.20 4.29 4.91
N ALA A 52 -5.97 4.81 4.79
CA ALA A 52 -5.47 5.37 3.54
C ALA A 52 -5.40 4.31 2.42
N VAL A 53 -4.90 3.11 2.71
CA VAL A 53 -4.87 1.98 1.74
C VAL A 53 -6.28 1.65 1.25
N GLN A 54 -7.29 1.60 2.14
CA GLN A 54 -8.67 1.30 1.77
C GLN A 54 -9.24 2.33 0.79
N ASP A 55 -9.07 3.62 1.08
CA ASP A 55 -9.56 4.69 0.24
C ASP A 55 -8.83 4.76 -1.09
N LEU A 56 -7.49 4.65 -1.09
CA LEU A 56 -6.70 4.65 -2.33
C LEU A 56 -7.02 3.46 -3.23
N ARG A 57 -7.25 2.28 -2.66
CA ARG A 57 -7.75 1.12 -3.42
C ARG A 57 -9.15 1.38 -3.99
N SER A 58 -10.03 2.04 -3.24
CA SER A 58 -11.36 2.44 -3.73
C SER A 58 -11.27 3.45 -4.87
N SER A 59 -10.35 4.42 -4.78
CA SER A 59 -10.02 5.32 -5.88
C SER A 59 -9.61 4.56 -7.14
N LEU A 60 -8.69 3.59 -7.01
CA LEU A 60 -8.18 2.80 -8.13
C LEU A 60 -9.19 1.78 -8.69
N LYS A 61 -10.18 1.35 -7.92
CA LYS A 61 -11.31 0.54 -8.44
C LYS A 61 -12.17 1.36 -9.41
N LEU A 62 -12.34 2.65 -9.15
CA LEU A 62 -13.13 3.56 -9.99
C LEU A 62 -12.33 4.10 -11.17
N ASN A 63 -11.06 4.39 -10.98
CA ASN A 63 -10.13 4.86 -12.01
C ASN A 63 -8.77 4.21 -11.87
N LYS A 64 -8.53 3.15 -12.64
CA LYS A 64 -7.24 2.41 -12.64
C LYS A 64 -6.05 3.24 -13.12
N GLU A 65 -6.29 4.34 -13.84
CA GLU A 65 -5.28 5.24 -14.38
C GLU A 65 -5.00 6.46 -13.47
N ASN A 66 -5.51 6.46 -12.24
CA ASN A 66 -5.20 7.51 -11.28
C ASN A 66 -3.76 7.38 -10.77
N ILE A 67 -2.84 8.04 -11.47
CA ILE A 67 -1.40 8.02 -11.18
C ILE A 67 -1.11 8.51 -9.76
N GLN A 68 -1.78 9.57 -9.33
CA GLN A 68 -1.58 10.14 -8.00
C GLN A 68 -1.99 9.14 -6.90
N ALA A 69 -3.12 8.46 -7.08
CA ALA A 69 -3.56 7.43 -6.13
C ALA A 69 -2.59 6.23 -6.09
N ARG A 70 -2.03 5.80 -7.24
CA ARG A 70 -1.02 4.73 -7.28
C ARG A 70 0.27 5.14 -6.59
N ASN A 71 0.78 6.33 -6.89
CA ASN A 71 2.01 6.82 -6.29
C ASN A 71 1.89 6.94 -4.77
N LEU A 72 0.77 7.48 -4.29
CA LEU A 72 0.51 7.59 -2.86
C LEU A 72 0.30 6.21 -2.21
N LEU A 73 -0.42 5.28 -2.88
CA LEU A 73 -0.60 3.92 -2.37
C LEU A 73 0.74 3.20 -2.21
N GLY A 74 1.64 3.36 -3.19
CA GLY A 74 3.01 2.84 -3.09
C GLY A 74 3.77 3.42 -1.90
N LEU A 75 3.66 4.74 -1.65
CA LEU A 75 4.28 5.37 -0.47
C LEU A 75 3.71 4.81 0.83
N VAL A 76 2.40 4.65 0.93
CA VAL A 76 1.74 4.09 2.12
C VAL A 76 2.20 2.65 2.37
N TYR A 77 2.28 1.81 1.34
CA TYR A 77 2.84 0.46 1.47
C TYR A 77 4.31 0.47 1.90
N PHE A 78 5.10 1.40 1.38
CA PHE A 78 6.49 1.55 1.77
C PHE A 78 6.63 1.92 3.26
N GLU A 79 5.80 2.84 3.76
CA GLU A 79 5.76 3.23 5.16
C GLU A 79 5.35 2.10 6.11
N THR A 80 4.46 1.20 5.67
CA THR A 80 4.06 0.00 6.42
C THR A 80 5.03 -1.18 6.26
N GLY A 81 6.15 -0.98 5.55
CA GLY A 81 7.19 -2.01 5.33
C GLY A 81 6.84 -3.01 4.21
N GLU A 82 5.76 -2.82 3.48
CA GLU A 82 5.31 -3.68 2.38
C GLU A 82 5.98 -3.28 1.05
N VAL A 83 7.30 -3.40 1.00
CA VAL A 83 8.13 -2.88 -0.12
C VAL A 83 7.75 -3.48 -1.47
N VAL A 84 7.38 -4.75 -1.54
CA VAL A 84 6.96 -5.40 -2.80
C VAL A 84 5.66 -4.80 -3.32
N ALA A 85 4.68 -4.59 -2.44
CA ALA A 85 3.42 -3.94 -2.81
C ALA A 85 3.66 -2.49 -3.29
N ALA A 86 4.55 -1.77 -2.61
CA ALA A 86 4.97 -0.42 -3.01
C ALA A 86 5.57 -0.41 -4.42
N LEU A 87 6.55 -1.27 -4.67
CA LEU A 87 7.19 -1.40 -6.00
C LEU A 87 6.18 -1.76 -7.09
N THR A 88 5.23 -2.65 -6.79
CA THR A 88 4.18 -3.04 -7.75
C THR A 88 3.36 -1.83 -8.19
N GLU A 89 2.88 -1.01 -7.24
CA GLU A 89 2.08 0.17 -7.57
C GLU A 89 2.92 1.23 -8.34
N TRP A 90 4.17 1.45 -7.98
CA TRP A 90 5.04 2.39 -8.67
C TRP A 90 5.43 1.93 -10.08
N ILE A 91 5.67 0.63 -10.29
CA ILE A 91 5.94 0.07 -11.63
C ILE A 91 4.71 0.24 -12.53
N ILE A 92 3.50 -0.06 -12.01
CA ILE A 92 2.27 0.15 -12.78
C ILE A 92 2.09 1.65 -13.09
N SER A 93 2.33 2.53 -12.11
CA SER A 93 2.27 3.98 -12.30
C SER A 93 3.22 4.46 -13.39
N LYS A 94 4.49 4.01 -13.35
CA LYS A 94 5.50 4.34 -14.35
C LYS A 94 5.12 3.85 -15.75
N ASN A 95 4.51 2.66 -15.87
CA ASN A 95 4.06 2.13 -17.16
C ASN A 95 2.88 2.92 -17.74
N LEU A 96 2.01 3.47 -16.89
CA LEU A 96 0.89 4.32 -17.32
C LEU A 96 1.35 5.72 -17.71
N GLU A 97 2.32 6.28 -16.99
CA GLU A 97 2.92 7.59 -17.26
C GLU A 97 4.44 7.49 -17.20
N PRO A 98 5.11 7.19 -18.33
CA PRO A 98 6.57 6.98 -18.36
C PRO A 98 7.38 8.26 -18.12
N ASN A 99 6.82 9.42 -18.45
CA ASN A 99 7.51 10.71 -18.40
C ASN A 99 7.11 11.52 -17.17
N LYS A 100 8.12 12.10 -16.47
CA LYS A 100 7.91 13.01 -15.31
C LYS A 100 7.13 12.38 -14.15
N ASN A 101 7.23 11.06 -13.98
CA ASN A 101 6.56 10.35 -12.90
C ASN A 101 7.50 10.14 -11.71
N ILE A 102 7.10 10.65 -10.54
CA ILE A 102 7.89 10.53 -9.29
C ILE A 102 8.13 9.06 -8.88
N ALA A 103 7.29 8.12 -9.33
CA ALA A 103 7.48 6.70 -9.08
C ALA A 103 8.84 6.20 -9.58
N ASP A 104 9.39 6.78 -10.64
CA ASP A 104 10.71 6.41 -11.18
C ASP A 104 11.83 6.70 -10.17
N GLU A 105 11.74 7.80 -9.45
CA GLU A 105 12.71 8.15 -8.39
C GLU A 105 12.65 7.15 -7.23
N TYR A 106 11.44 6.76 -6.79
CA TYR A 106 11.26 5.78 -5.73
C TYR A 106 11.76 4.39 -6.12
N ILE A 107 11.49 3.95 -7.36
CA ILE A 107 11.99 2.68 -7.89
C ILE A 107 13.52 2.69 -7.91
N ARG A 108 14.14 3.74 -8.48
CA ARG A 108 15.60 3.87 -8.54
C ARG A 108 16.25 3.91 -7.16
N ALA A 109 15.65 4.59 -6.20
CA ALA A 109 16.18 4.66 -4.83
C ALA A 109 16.27 3.27 -4.16
N ILE A 110 15.43 2.32 -4.59
CA ILE A 110 15.50 0.93 -4.11
C ILE A 110 16.46 0.11 -4.97
N GLN A 111 16.38 0.21 -6.30
CA GLN A 111 17.14 -0.63 -7.24
C GLN A 111 18.65 -0.32 -7.23
N ASN A 112 19.04 0.92 -7.01
CA ASN A 112 20.44 1.34 -6.98
C ASN A 112 21.20 0.91 -5.71
N ASN A 113 20.52 0.20 -4.79
CA ASN A 113 21.14 -0.30 -3.57
C ASN A 113 21.03 -1.84 -3.48
N PRO A 114 22.04 -2.60 -3.94
CA PRO A 114 22.02 -4.06 -3.93
C PRO A 114 21.86 -4.66 -2.52
N ALA A 115 22.46 -4.04 -1.51
CA ALA A 115 22.32 -4.49 -0.11
C ALA A 115 20.89 -4.36 0.38
N ARG A 116 20.19 -3.31 -0.04
CA ARG A 116 18.76 -3.09 0.27
C ARG A 116 17.88 -4.13 -0.41
N LEU A 117 18.15 -4.46 -1.67
CA LEU A 117 17.42 -5.51 -2.40
C LEU A 117 17.60 -6.87 -1.71
N GLU A 118 18.82 -7.21 -1.30
CA GLU A 118 19.08 -8.46 -0.58
C GLU A 118 18.34 -8.49 0.77
N THR A 119 18.34 -7.38 1.52
CA THR A 119 17.58 -7.26 2.77
C THR A 119 16.09 -7.47 2.56
N ILE A 120 15.51 -6.90 1.48
CA ILE A 120 14.10 -7.08 1.11
C ILE A 120 13.83 -8.56 0.82
N ASN A 121 14.67 -9.21 0.00
CA ASN A 121 14.54 -10.63 -0.34
C ASN A 121 14.59 -11.54 0.89
N GLN A 122 15.53 -11.28 1.78
CA GLN A 122 15.66 -12.02 3.04
C GLN A 122 14.45 -11.81 3.95
N THR A 123 13.93 -10.59 4.03
CA THR A 123 12.73 -10.26 4.80
C THR A 123 11.54 -11.08 4.30
N ILE A 124 11.32 -11.10 2.97
CA ILE A 124 10.22 -11.85 2.34
C ILE A 124 10.34 -13.34 2.62
N LYS A 125 11.54 -13.93 2.38
CA LYS A 125 11.79 -15.37 2.63
C LYS A 125 11.48 -15.74 4.08
N LYS A 126 11.98 -14.97 5.04
CA LYS A 126 11.77 -15.22 6.48
C LYS A 126 10.32 -15.02 6.91
N TYR A 127 9.63 -14.01 6.35
CA TYR A 127 8.21 -13.77 6.63
C TYR A 127 7.35 -14.93 6.10
N ASN A 128 7.57 -15.37 4.86
CA ASN A 128 6.87 -16.52 4.30
C ASN A 128 7.16 -17.80 5.09
N GLN A 129 8.41 -18.01 5.53
CA GLN A 129 8.78 -19.12 6.38
C GLN A 129 8.05 -19.08 7.73
N SER A 130 7.87 -17.88 8.32
CA SER A 130 7.11 -17.75 9.57
C SER A 130 5.64 -18.12 9.39
N LEU A 131 5.02 -17.76 8.25
CA LEU A 131 3.65 -18.16 7.94
C LEU A 131 3.50 -19.67 7.79
N LEU A 132 4.49 -20.34 7.16
CA LEU A 132 4.50 -21.80 7.05
C LEU A 132 4.62 -22.47 8.43
N TYR A 133 5.46 -21.96 9.32
CA TYR A 133 5.55 -22.46 10.69
C TYR A 133 4.25 -22.27 11.48
N CYS A 134 3.54 -21.14 11.32
CA CYS A 134 2.23 -20.95 11.92
C CYS A 134 1.23 -22.00 11.40
N GLN A 135 1.21 -22.27 10.09
CA GLN A 135 0.34 -23.30 9.50
C GLN A 135 0.64 -24.72 9.99
N GLN A 136 1.90 -25.00 10.35
CA GLN A 136 2.36 -26.28 10.88
C GLN A 136 2.20 -26.40 12.40
N GLY A 137 1.69 -25.37 13.08
CA GLY A 137 1.61 -25.35 14.55
C GLY A 137 2.95 -25.21 15.27
N SER A 138 4.02 -24.83 14.54
CA SER A 138 5.37 -24.64 15.09
C SER A 138 5.58 -23.18 15.52
N GLU A 139 4.86 -22.74 16.54
CA GLU A 139 4.77 -21.33 16.95
C GLU A 139 6.11 -20.75 17.40
N ASP A 140 6.92 -21.51 18.16
CA ASP A 140 8.24 -21.06 18.58
C ASP A 140 9.17 -20.74 17.40
N LEU A 141 9.13 -21.57 16.35
CA LEU A 141 9.90 -21.34 15.13
C LEU A 141 9.37 -20.12 14.37
N ALA A 142 8.06 -19.91 14.34
CA ALA A 142 7.44 -18.73 13.75
C ALA A 142 7.90 -17.45 14.49
N VAL A 143 7.87 -17.45 15.81
CA VAL A 143 8.36 -16.34 16.65
C VAL A 143 9.82 -16.02 16.37
N ILE A 144 10.69 -17.03 16.27
CA ILE A 144 12.11 -16.83 15.95
C ILE A 144 12.29 -16.19 14.57
N GLN A 145 11.55 -16.64 13.56
CA GLN A 145 11.64 -16.05 12.21
C GLN A 145 11.09 -14.63 12.17
N LEU A 146 9.96 -14.36 12.84
CA LEU A 146 9.38 -13.01 12.90
C LEU A 146 10.31 -12.01 13.57
N LYS A 147 11.01 -12.39 14.63
CA LYS A 147 12.05 -11.55 15.24
C LYS A 147 13.19 -11.23 14.25
N LYS A 148 13.60 -12.20 13.43
CA LYS A 148 14.59 -11.97 12.37
C LYS A 148 14.03 -11.09 11.26
N VAL A 149 12.75 -11.21 10.91
CA VAL A 149 12.06 -10.31 9.98
C VAL A 149 12.09 -8.87 10.50
N LEU A 150 11.71 -8.65 11.74
CA LEU A 150 11.66 -7.32 12.37
C LEU A 150 13.04 -6.71 12.59
N SER A 151 14.12 -7.52 12.73
CA SER A 151 15.48 -6.98 12.73
C SER A 151 15.94 -6.49 11.35
N LEU A 152 15.41 -7.06 10.26
CA LEU A 152 15.70 -6.64 8.88
C LEU A 152 14.80 -5.49 8.43
N ASN A 153 13.52 -5.55 8.80
CA ASN A 153 12.51 -4.55 8.47
C ASN A 153 11.63 -4.22 9.69
N PRO A 154 12.05 -3.29 10.54
CA PRO A 154 11.32 -2.92 11.76
C PRO A 154 10.00 -2.17 11.48
N ARG A 155 9.73 -1.77 10.23
CA ARG A 155 8.49 -1.11 9.82
C ARG A 155 7.40 -2.08 9.33
N LEU A 156 7.67 -3.39 9.25
CA LEU A 156 6.69 -4.34 8.73
C LEU A 156 5.57 -4.58 9.76
N VAL A 157 4.50 -3.77 9.64
CA VAL A 157 3.34 -3.78 10.54
C VAL A 157 2.74 -5.18 10.66
N LYS A 158 2.59 -5.89 9.55
CA LYS A 158 2.06 -7.27 9.52
C LYS A 158 2.89 -8.25 10.35
N ALA A 159 4.22 -8.07 10.42
CA ALA A 159 5.09 -8.92 11.23
C ALA A 159 4.92 -8.63 12.74
N HIS A 160 4.75 -7.37 13.13
CA HIS A 160 4.41 -7.00 14.50
C HIS A 160 3.06 -7.56 14.92
N GLN A 161 2.04 -7.43 14.06
CA GLN A 161 0.70 -7.97 14.33
C GLN A 161 0.72 -9.49 14.47
N LEU A 162 1.38 -10.21 13.55
CA LEU A 162 1.47 -11.66 13.63
C LEU A 162 2.23 -12.13 14.87
N LEU A 163 3.34 -11.46 15.21
CA LEU A 163 4.11 -11.76 16.42
C LEU A 163 3.29 -11.51 17.69
N ALA A 164 2.49 -10.44 17.70
CA ALA A 164 1.59 -10.14 18.82
C ALA A 164 0.50 -11.22 18.97
N LEU A 165 -0.08 -11.69 17.86
CA LEU A 165 -1.07 -12.79 17.89
C LEU A 165 -0.48 -14.08 18.47
N LEU A 166 0.75 -14.45 18.07
CA LEU A 166 1.45 -15.61 18.63
C LEU A 166 1.71 -15.45 20.13
N TYR A 167 2.09 -14.26 20.59
CA TYR A 167 2.27 -14.00 22.02
C TYR A 167 0.93 -14.03 22.80
N ILE A 168 -0.19 -13.61 22.20
CA ILE A 168 -1.53 -13.74 22.82
C ILE A 168 -1.88 -15.22 22.98
N GLN A 169 -1.60 -16.03 21.96
CA GLN A 169 -1.86 -17.47 21.98
C GLN A 169 -1.03 -18.20 23.05
N SER A 170 0.21 -17.73 23.29
CA SER A 170 1.10 -18.24 24.34
C SER A 170 0.86 -17.59 25.71
N GLU A 171 -0.20 -16.79 25.88
CA GLU A 171 -0.54 -16.04 27.11
C GLU A 171 0.53 -15.01 27.54
N GLU A 172 1.46 -14.63 26.65
CA GLU A 172 2.52 -13.66 26.90
C GLU A 172 2.04 -12.21 26.62
N TYR A 173 1.02 -11.77 27.31
CA TYR A 173 0.27 -10.52 27.03
C TYR A 173 1.13 -9.26 27.04
N GLU A 174 2.14 -9.17 27.91
CA GLU A 174 3.03 -8.01 27.95
C GLU A 174 3.92 -7.89 26.70
N ARG A 175 4.35 -9.03 26.16
CA ARG A 175 5.10 -9.06 24.91
C ARG A 175 4.21 -8.70 23.73
N ALA A 176 3.00 -9.25 23.69
CA ALA A 176 2.00 -8.91 22.70
C ALA A 176 1.70 -7.40 22.70
N ALA A 177 1.47 -6.81 23.86
CA ALA A 177 1.20 -5.37 24.00
C ALA A 177 2.36 -4.51 23.50
N ARG A 178 3.63 -4.93 23.71
CA ARG A 178 4.78 -4.21 23.16
C ARG A 178 4.82 -4.21 21.62
N GLU A 179 4.53 -5.36 21.01
CA GLU A 179 4.52 -5.45 19.54
C GLU A 179 3.35 -4.67 18.93
N LEU A 180 2.18 -4.69 19.56
CA LEU A 180 1.02 -3.88 19.14
C LEU A 180 1.31 -2.37 19.25
N ARG A 181 1.95 -1.91 20.32
CA ARG A 181 2.38 -0.50 20.43
C ARG A 181 3.36 -0.10 19.33
N ARG A 182 4.27 -0.99 18.93
CA ARG A 182 5.19 -0.75 17.81
C ARG A 182 4.44 -0.66 16.49
N ALA A 183 3.47 -1.54 16.25
CA ALA A 183 2.60 -1.48 15.08
C ALA A 183 1.81 -0.16 15.03
N LEU A 184 1.20 0.24 16.15
CA LEU A 184 0.43 1.49 16.27
C LEU A 184 1.31 2.75 16.13
N ALA A 185 2.58 2.70 16.49
CA ALA A 185 3.51 3.79 16.25
C ALA A 185 3.81 4.02 14.76
N ILE A 186 3.65 2.99 13.93
CA ILE A 186 3.82 3.06 12.47
C ILE A 186 2.50 3.44 11.79
N ASP A 187 1.44 2.74 12.13
CA ASP A 187 0.08 2.89 11.58
C ASP A 187 -0.90 3.16 12.72
N CYS A 188 -1.24 4.42 12.91
CA CYS A 188 -2.25 4.85 13.89
C CYS A 188 -3.63 4.60 13.27
N THR A 189 -4.11 3.35 13.29
CA THR A 189 -5.50 3.06 12.93
C THR A 189 -6.42 3.78 13.91
N ASP A 190 -7.25 4.64 13.36
CA ASP A 190 -8.23 5.41 14.13
C ASP A 190 -9.25 4.44 14.75
N ASN A 191 -9.07 4.14 16.05
CA ASN A 191 -10.03 3.36 16.84
C ASN A 191 -11.25 4.19 17.28
N MET A 192 -11.51 5.32 16.60
CA MET A 192 -12.68 6.17 16.84
C MET A 192 -13.75 5.94 15.78
N SER A 193 -14.17 4.68 15.63
CA SER A 193 -15.40 4.34 14.89
C SER A 193 -16.13 3.19 15.60
#